data_dc435b96568eb8d3b84124455f004fad
#
_entry.id   dc435b96568eb8d3b84124455f004fad
#
_cell.length_a   1.000
_cell.length_b   1.000
_cell.length_c   1.000
_cell.angle_alpha   90.00
_cell.angle_beta   90.00
_cell.angle_gamma   90.00
#
_symmetry.space_group_name_H-M   'P 1'
#
loop_
_entity.id
_entity.type
_entity.pdbx_description
1 polymer ?
#
loop_
_entity_poly.entity_id
_entity_poly.type
_entity_poly.pdbx_seq_one_letter_code
_entity_poly.pdbx_strand_id
1 'polypeptide(L)'
;MDKQISILQSRADKLKKGSRKQKFLRKTISRLYDAKVRKINDFQHKVSRRLANKYDTIYAEDLSVKKMSEGNKTGLNKAIRNTKLSQLLTFLQYKTNNLILVNPYNTSKTCNNCGFINESLRLSDREITCSNCKEKYDRDENAAKNIFCLGQALVERPDFGS
;
A
#
# COMPACT_ATOMS: atom_id res chain seq x y z
N MET A 1 10.57 8.97 -14.54
CA MET A 1 9.86 8.03 -15.46
C MET A 1 8.41 8.43 -15.66
N ASP A 2 7.61 8.70 -14.62
CA ASP A 2 6.20 9.10 -14.77
C ASP A 2 6.03 10.42 -15.54
N LYS A 3 6.85 11.44 -15.24
CA LYS A 3 6.86 12.70 -15.98
C LYS A 3 7.16 12.51 -17.48
N GLN A 4 8.11 11.63 -17.81
CA GLN A 4 8.45 11.30 -19.18
C GLN A 4 7.31 10.58 -19.91
N ILE A 5 6.66 9.63 -19.26
CA ILE A 5 5.49 8.92 -19.80
C ILE A 5 4.35 9.90 -20.06
N SER A 6 4.04 10.79 -19.13
CA SER A 6 2.99 11.81 -19.28
C SER A 6 3.24 12.73 -20.46
N ILE A 7 4.47 13.20 -20.65
CA ILE A 7 4.85 14.03 -21.81
C ILE A 7 4.64 13.27 -23.12
N LEU A 8 5.08 12.01 -23.19
CA LEU A 8 4.92 11.19 -24.40
C LEU A 8 3.45 10.87 -24.68
N GLN A 9 2.64 10.64 -23.65
CA GLN A 9 1.19 10.45 -23.79
C GLN A 9 0.54 11.69 -24.39
N SER A 10 0.79 12.87 -23.81
CA SER A 10 0.27 14.14 -24.35
C SER A 10 0.66 14.39 -25.81
N ARG A 11 1.91 14.03 -26.18
CA ARG A 11 2.36 14.12 -27.59
C ARG A 11 1.66 13.11 -28.49
N ALA A 12 1.47 11.87 -28.03
CA ALA A 12 0.79 10.83 -28.81
C ALA A 12 -0.68 11.14 -29.05
N ASP A 13 -1.33 11.77 -28.07
CA ASP A 13 -2.77 12.11 -28.16
C ASP A 13 -3.05 13.26 -29.15
N LYS A 14 -2.04 14.14 -29.40
CA LYS A 14 -2.13 15.21 -30.40
C LYS A 14 -1.93 14.73 -31.85
N LEU A 15 -1.48 13.49 -32.05
CA LEU A 15 -1.21 12.95 -33.38
C LEU A 15 -2.45 12.28 -33.97
N LYS A 16 -2.54 12.27 -35.31
CA LYS A 16 -3.61 11.55 -36.04
C LYS A 16 -3.64 10.08 -35.58
N LYS A 17 -4.84 9.63 -35.18
CA LYS A 17 -5.08 8.26 -34.73
C LYS A 17 -4.65 7.24 -35.78
N GLY A 18 -3.83 6.27 -35.38
CA GLY A 18 -3.32 5.21 -36.26
C GLY A 18 -2.11 5.60 -37.12
N SER A 19 -1.63 6.86 -37.07
CA SER A 19 -0.43 7.28 -37.83
C SER A 19 0.83 6.54 -37.34
N ARG A 20 1.82 6.39 -38.26
CA ARG A 20 3.13 5.75 -37.92
C ARG A 20 3.78 6.38 -36.69
N LYS A 21 3.75 7.72 -36.62
CA LYS A 21 4.32 8.48 -35.47
C LYS A 21 3.59 8.18 -34.17
N GLN A 22 2.26 8.11 -34.18
CA GLN A 22 1.46 7.76 -33.00
C GLN A 22 1.75 6.33 -32.53
N LYS A 23 1.76 5.35 -33.45
CA LYS A 23 2.10 3.95 -33.16
C LYS A 23 3.49 3.82 -32.53
N PHE A 24 4.47 4.53 -33.07
CA PHE A 24 5.84 4.55 -32.53
C PHE A 24 5.87 5.10 -31.08
N LEU A 25 5.23 6.25 -30.82
CA LEU A 25 5.17 6.82 -29.46
C LEU A 25 4.45 5.88 -28.50
N ARG A 26 3.34 5.28 -28.87
CA ARG A 26 2.62 4.31 -28.03
C ARG A 26 3.48 3.09 -27.71
N LYS A 27 4.25 2.58 -28.67
CA LYS A 27 5.21 1.47 -28.42
C LYS A 27 6.31 1.90 -27.44
N THR A 28 6.81 3.13 -27.56
CA THR A 28 7.81 3.68 -26.61
C THR A 28 7.23 3.82 -25.21
N ILE A 29 6.00 4.33 -25.08
CA ILE A 29 5.28 4.44 -23.82
C ILE A 29 5.10 3.06 -23.17
N SER A 30 4.68 2.05 -23.95
CA SER A 30 4.55 0.68 -23.45
C SER A 30 5.86 0.16 -22.86
N ARG A 31 6.98 0.33 -23.59
CA ARG A 31 8.31 -0.08 -23.09
C ARG A 31 8.71 0.61 -21.80
N LEU A 32 8.37 1.89 -21.63
CA LEU A 32 8.63 2.62 -20.39
C LEU A 32 7.76 2.11 -19.23
N TYR A 33 6.50 1.77 -19.49
CA TYR A 33 5.65 1.12 -18.49
C TYR A 33 6.19 -0.25 -18.07
N ASP A 34 6.62 -1.07 -19.03
CA ASP A 34 7.20 -2.38 -18.75
C ASP A 34 8.49 -2.24 -17.90
N ALA A 35 9.33 -1.26 -18.23
CA ALA A 35 10.53 -0.96 -17.45
C ALA A 35 10.20 -0.49 -16.03
N LYS A 36 9.15 0.33 -15.87
CA LYS A 36 8.66 0.77 -14.55
C LYS A 36 8.15 -0.43 -13.74
N VAL A 37 7.35 -1.29 -14.35
CA VAL A 37 6.81 -2.50 -13.72
C VAL A 37 7.95 -3.42 -13.24
N ARG A 38 8.94 -3.67 -14.10
CA ARG A 38 10.12 -4.49 -13.72
C ARG A 38 10.87 -3.90 -12.52
N LYS A 39 11.09 -2.57 -12.48
CA LYS A 39 11.75 -1.91 -11.35
C LYS A 39 10.96 -2.05 -10.05
N ILE A 40 9.64 -1.89 -10.11
CA ILE A 40 8.77 -2.05 -8.92
C ILE A 40 8.82 -3.51 -8.44
N ASN A 41 8.73 -4.47 -9.35
CA ASN A 41 8.79 -5.89 -9.02
C ASN A 41 10.13 -6.26 -8.37
N ASP A 42 11.25 -5.85 -8.96
CA ASP A 42 12.59 -6.08 -8.40
C ASP A 42 12.72 -5.49 -6.99
N PHE A 43 12.27 -4.25 -6.81
CA PHE A 43 12.25 -3.60 -5.50
C PHE A 43 11.42 -4.39 -4.48
N GLN A 44 10.20 -4.78 -4.84
CA GLN A 44 9.32 -5.55 -3.95
C GLN A 44 9.90 -6.94 -3.64
N HIS A 45 10.53 -7.61 -4.61
CA HIS A 45 11.23 -8.86 -4.37
C HIS A 45 12.39 -8.70 -3.37
N LYS A 46 13.17 -7.62 -3.49
CA LYS A 46 14.28 -7.33 -2.57
C LYS A 46 13.78 -7.00 -1.17
N VAL A 47 12.75 -6.15 -1.06
CA VAL A 47 12.15 -5.78 0.23
C VAL A 47 11.55 -7.00 0.92
N SER A 48 10.71 -7.77 0.22
CA SER A 48 10.08 -8.95 0.81
C SER A 48 11.10 -10.02 1.23
N ARG A 49 12.20 -10.20 0.47
CA ARG A 49 13.29 -11.11 0.86
C ARG A 49 14.01 -10.63 2.11
N ARG A 50 14.30 -9.31 2.18
CA ARG A 50 14.95 -8.72 3.35
C ARG A 50 14.10 -8.89 4.63
N LEU A 51 12.79 -8.65 4.50
CA LEU A 51 11.86 -8.83 5.62
C LEU A 51 11.76 -10.29 6.05
N ALA A 52 11.62 -11.22 5.10
CA ALA A 52 11.55 -12.65 5.38
C ALA A 52 12.83 -13.20 6.03
N ASN A 53 14.01 -12.68 5.67
CA ASN A 53 15.27 -13.10 6.27
C ASN A 53 15.49 -12.51 7.67
N LYS A 54 14.81 -11.42 8.00
CA LYS A 54 15.01 -10.70 9.27
C LYS A 54 13.97 -11.06 10.33
N TYR A 55 12.76 -11.45 9.92
CA TYR A 55 11.62 -11.65 10.82
C TYR A 55 10.93 -12.97 10.51
N ASP A 56 10.67 -13.78 11.54
CA ASP A 56 9.94 -15.05 11.42
C ASP A 56 8.44 -14.82 11.22
N THR A 57 7.91 -13.78 11.85
CA THR A 57 6.49 -13.40 11.77
C THR A 57 6.36 -11.95 11.32
N ILE A 58 5.48 -11.71 10.35
CA ILE A 58 5.16 -10.37 9.84
C ILE A 58 3.66 -10.15 10.01
N TYR A 59 3.31 -9.02 10.61
CA TYR A 59 1.92 -8.56 10.74
C TYR A 59 1.66 -7.47 9.70
N ALA A 60 0.55 -7.58 8.97
CA ALA A 60 0.16 -6.60 7.97
C ALA A 60 -1.36 -6.41 7.96
N GLU A 61 -1.81 -5.25 7.51
CA GLU A 61 -3.23 -5.04 7.26
C GLU A 61 -3.72 -5.86 6.07
N ASP A 62 -4.91 -6.45 6.20
CA ASP A 62 -5.65 -7.02 5.06
C ASP A 62 -6.19 -5.88 4.18
N LEU A 63 -5.30 -5.32 3.38
CA LEU A 63 -5.65 -4.30 2.42
C LEU A 63 -6.34 -4.96 1.21
N SER A 64 -7.64 -5.19 1.31
CA SER A 64 -8.46 -5.55 0.15
C SER A 64 -8.43 -4.40 -0.86
N VAL A 65 -7.40 -4.40 -1.75
CA VAL A 65 -7.21 -3.40 -2.81
C VAL A 65 -8.49 -3.26 -3.66
N LYS A 66 -9.29 -4.30 -3.73
CA LYS A 66 -10.58 -4.33 -4.41
C LYS A 66 -11.60 -3.41 -3.70
N LYS A 67 -11.73 -3.51 -2.37
CA LYS A 67 -12.59 -2.62 -1.57
C LYS A 67 -12.10 -1.17 -1.54
N MET A 68 -10.78 -0.94 -1.56
CA MET A 68 -10.20 0.41 -1.60
C MET A 68 -10.43 1.11 -2.95
N SER A 69 -10.65 0.36 -4.04
CA SER A 69 -10.90 0.90 -5.36
C SER A 69 -12.40 1.15 -5.65
N GLU A 70 -13.29 0.54 -4.89
CA GLU A 70 -14.74 0.74 -5.01
C GLU A 70 -15.13 2.08 -4.38
N GLY A 71 -15.71 2.98 -5.17
CA GLY A 71 -16.17 4.30 -4.73
C GLY A 71 -15.17 5.46 -4.84
N ASN A 72 -13.93 5.23 -5.23
CA ASN A 72 -12.94 6.28 -5.39
C ASN A 72 -12.86 6.84 -6.82
N LYS A 73 -12.50 8.14 -6.95
CA LYS A 73 -12.30 8.79 -8.24
C LYS A 73 -11.21 8.09 -9.05
N THR A 74 -11.37 8.03 -10.37
CA THR A 74 -10.53 7.28 -11.33
C THR A 74 -9.01 7.49 -11.17
N GLY A 75 -8.59 8.69 -10.77
CA GLY A 75 -7.16 9.02 -10.55
C GLY A 75 -6.56 8.33 -9.33
N LEU A 76 -7.29 8.27 -8.21
CA LEU A 76 -6.86 7.61 -6.99
C LEU A 76 -6.79 6.09 -7.17
N ASN A 77 -7.77 5.51 -7.87
CA ASN A 77 -7.77 4.08 -8.21
C ASN A 77 -6.57 3.66 -9.05
N LYS A 78 -6.12 4.54 -9.96
CA LYS A 78 -4.91 4.32 -10.74
C LYS A 78 -3.66 4.38 -9.86
N ALA A 79 -3.59 5.32 -8.92
CA ALA A 79 -2.48 5.44 -7.98
C ALA A 79 -2.39 4.19 -7.08
N ILE A 80 -3.50 3.75 -6.48
CA ILE A 80 -3.58 2.55 -5.62
C ILE A 80 -3.13 1.31 -6.39
N ARG A 81 -3.63 1.10 -7.61
CA ARG A 81 -3.21 -0.04 -8.46
C ARG A 81 -1.73 0.03 -8.84
N ASN A 82 -1.17 1.23 -9.01
CA ASN A 82 0.24 1.41 -9.34
C ASN A 82 1.18 1.08 -8.17
N THR A 83 0.72 1.12 -6.93
CA THR A 83 1.53 0.74 -5.75
C THR A 83 1.80 -0.76 -5.66
N LYS A 84 0.95 -1.57 -6.30
CA LYS A 84 1.05 -3.04 -6.27
C LYS A 84 1.20 -3.63 -4.85
N LEU A 85 0.53 -3.02 -3.87
CA LEU A 85 0.57 -3.48 -2.48
C LEU A 85 0.14 -4.94 -2.33
N SER A 86 -0.90 -5.37 -3.05
CA SER A 86 -1.31 -6.77 -3.09
C SER A 86 -0.21 -7.71 -3.56
N GLN A 87 0.62 -7.27 -4.51
CA GLN A 87 1.76 -8.07 -4.97
C GLN A 87 2.84 -8.20 -3.90
N LEU A 88 3.10 -7.14 -3.12
CA LEU A 88 4.03 -7.21 -2.00
C LEU A 88 3.53 -8.21 -0.93
N LEU A 89 2.25 -8.17 -0.58
CA LEU A 89 1.63 -9.14 0.34
C LEU A 89 1.77 -10.57 -0.20
N THR A 90 1.49 -10.80 -1.49
CA THR A 90 1.72 -12.10 -2.14
C THR A 90 3.18 -12.55 -2.02
N PHE A 91 4.14 -11.63 -2.21
CA PHE A 91 5.55 -11.97 -2.06
C PHE A 91 5.94 -12.31 -0.63
N LEU A 92 5.36 -11.63 0.35
CA LEU A 92 5.55 -11.95 1.76
C LEU A 92 4.94 -13.31 2.10
N GLN A 93 3.74 -13.59 1.63
CA GLN A 93 3.00 -14.82 1.92
C GLN A 93 3.80 -16.11 1.60
N TYR A 94 4.53 -16.14 0.48
CA TYR A 94 5.32 -17.33 0.13
C TYR A 94 6.79 -17.28 0.54
N LYS A 95 7.27 -16.13 1.08
CA LYS A 95 8.67 -15.98 1.50
C LYS A 95 8.87 -16.00 3.00
N THR A 96 7.83 -15.67 3.77
CA THR A 96 7.88 -15.65 5.23
C THR A 96 7.28 -16.92 5.80
N ASN A 97 7.76 -17.35 6.95
CA ASN A 97 7.17 -18.48 7.66
C ASN A 97 5.75 -18.16 8.13
N ASN A 98 5.56 -16.96 8.67
CA ASN A 98 4.26 -16.53 9.16
C ASN A 98 3.95 -15.11 8.68
N LEU A 99 2.89 -14.96 7.88
CA LEU A 99 2.27 -13.69 7.55
C LEU A 99 0.87 -13.65 8.13
N ILE A 100 0.65 -12.75 9.07
CA ILE A 100 -0.64 -12.59 9.76
C ILE A 100 -1.29 -11.29 9.27
N LEU A 101 -2.47 -11.44 8.69
CA LEU A 101 -3.24 -10.30 8.19
C LEU A 101 -4.27 -9.89 9.24
N VAL A 102 -4.29 -8.60 9.58
CA VAL A 102 -5.22 -8.03 10.56
C VAL A 102 -6.24 -7.12 9.88
N ASN A 103 -7.41 -7.00 10.49
CA ASN A 103 -8.45 -6.10 9.99
C ASN A 103 -7.97 -4.64 10.08
N PRO A 104 -8.00 -3.86 8.98
CA PRO A 104 -7.52 -2.47 8.94
C PRO A 104 -8.43 -1.47 9.68
N TYR A 105 -9.55 -1.91 10.22
CA TYR A 105 -10.53 -1.01 10.84
C TYR A 105 -9.94 -0.24 12.03
N ASN A 106 -9.95 1.09 11.92
CA ASN A 106 -9.46 2.03 12.93
C ASN A 106 -7.98 1.91 13.36
N THR A 107 -7.16 1.10 12.71
CA THR A 107 -5.73 0.94 13.07
C THR A 107 -4.98 2.27 13.13
N SER A 108 -5.26 3.20 12.21
CA SER A 108 -4.64 4.53 12.17
C SER A 108 -5.32 5.59 13.05
N LYS A 109 -6.55 5.33 13.54
CA LYS A 109 -7.32 6.27 14.37
C LYS A 109 -7.21 5.98 15.86
N THR A 110 -6.95 4.74 16.23
CA THR A 110 -6.86 4.31 17.63
C THR A 110 -5.51 4.71 18.20
N CYS A 111 -5.49 5.38 19.32
CA CYS A 111 -4.28 5.65 20.08
C CYS A 111 -3.75 4.35 20.68
N ASN A 112 -2.53 3.93 20.35
CA ASN A 112 -1.94 2.69 20.86
C ASN A 112 -1.72 2.72 22.37
N ASN A 113 -1.50 3.91 22.95
CA ASN A 113 -1.24 4.05 24.38
C ASN A 113 -2.50 3.87 25.27
N CYS A 114 -3.67 4.42 24.83
CA CYS A 114 -4.86 4.43 25.69
C CYS A 114 -6.13 3.83 25.04
N GLY A 115 -6.05 3.35 23.80
CA GLY A 115 -7.19 2.77 23.09
C GLY A 115 -8.25 3.78 22.60
N PHE A 116 -8.08 5.07 22.85
CA PHE A 116 -9.05 6.09 22.42
C PHE A 116 -9.05 6.23 20.90
N ILE A 117 -10.26 6.29 20.30
CA ILE A 117 -10.44 6.47 18.85
C ILE A 117 -10.59 7.94 18.53
N ASN A 118 -9.61 8.51 17.83
CA ASN A 118 -9.64 9.89 17.36
C ASN A 118 -10.41 9.97 16.03
N GLU A 119 -11.70 10.25 16.07
CA GLU A 119 -12.54 10.29 14.87
C GLU A 119 -12.27 11.50 13.97
N SER A 120 -11.78 12.59 14.54
CA SER A 120 -11.53 13.86 13.85
C SER A 120 -10.26 13.92 13.00
N LEU A 121 -9.48 12.81 12.94
CA LEU A 121 -8.23 12.76 12.20
C LEU A 121 -8.44 12.87 10.69
N ARG A 122 -7.67 13.77 10.07
CA ARG A 122 -7.62 13.93 8.62
C ARG A 122 -6.52 13.05 8.03
N LEU A 123 -6.68 12.67 6.77
CA LEU A 123 -5.67 11.88 6.04
C LEU A 123 -4.33 12.63 5.89
N SER A 124 -4.33 13.96 5.97
CA SER A 124 -3.15 14.81 5.91
C SER A 124 -2.32 14.84 7.20
N ASP A 125 -2.94 14.49 8.33
CA ASP A 125 -2.32 14.64 9.63
C ASP A 125 -1.32 13.50 9.86
N ARG A 126 -0.07 13.84 10.06
CA ARG A 126 1.01 12.88 10.35
C ARG A 126 1.33 12.83 11.83
N GLU A 127 1.50 13.99 12.46
CA GLU A 127 1.69 14.10 13.91
C GLU A 127 0.35 14.33 14.59
N ILE A 128 0.05 13.51 15.57
CA ILE A 128 -1.24 13.48 16.27
C ILE A 128 -1.00 13.65 17.75
N THR A 129 -1.86 14.45 18.38
CA THR A 129 -1.97 14.50 19.84
C THR A 129 -3.27 13.83 20.25
N CYS A 130 -3.20 12.78 21.05
CA CYS A 130 -4.38 12.07 21.53
C CYS A 130 -5.28 13.00 22.36
N SER A 131 -6.56 13.04 22.03
CA SER A 131 -7.53 13.89 22.76
C SER A 131 -7.73 13.43 24.20
N ASN A 132 -7.53 12.14 24.48
CA ASN A 132 -7.71 11.55 25.81
C ASN A 132 -6.42 11.63 26.64
N CYS A 133 -5.36 10.90 26.28
CA CYS A 133 -4.14 10.77 27.09
C CYS A 133 -3.07 11.84 26.81
N LYS A 134 -3.30 12.73 25.83
CA LYS A 134 -2.39 13.81 25.42
C LYS A 134 -1.05 13.33 24.83
N GLU A 135 -0.86 12.04 24.63
CA GLU A 135 0.29 11.48 23.95
C GLU A 135 0.46 12.05 22.54
N LYS A 136 1.69 12.41 22.17
CA LYS A 136 2.05 12.83 20.81
C LYS A 136 2.72 11.69 20.08
N TYR A 137 2.24 11.37 18.89
CA TYR A 137 2.76 10.26 18.10
C TYR A 137 2.67 10.51 16.59
N ASP A 138 3.55 9.86 15.85
CA ASP A 138 3.41 9.74 14.39
C ASP A 138 2.29 8.74 14.08
N ARG A 139 1.39 9.10 13.14
CA ARG A 139 0.23 8.30 12.77
C ARG A 139 0.61 6.91 12.24
N ASP A 140 1.63 6.85 11.38
CA ASP A 140 2.01 5.62 10.71
C ASP A 140 2.74 4.67 11.68
N GLU A 141 3.55 5.22 12.62
CA GLU A 141 4.16 4.46 13.70
C GLU A 141 3.11 3.91 14.67
N ASN A 142 2.15 4.73 15.06
CA ASN A 142 1.04 4.30 15.92
C ASN A 142 0.21 3.20 15.27
N ALA A 143 -0.11 3.34 13.97
CA ALA A 143 -0.81 2.30 13.22
C ALA A 143 -0.02 0.98 13.19
N ALA A 144 1.29 1.05 12.98
CA ALA A 144 2.15 -0.14 13.01
C ALA A 144 2.13 -0.85 14.38
N LYS A 145 2.15 -0.08 15.47
CA LYS A 145 2.00 -0.64 16.83
C LYS A 145 0.64 -1.31 17.05
N ASN A 146 -0.45 -0.69 16.57
CA ASN A 146 -1.78 -1.27 16.65
C ASN A 146 -1.90 -2.57 15.82
N ILE A 147 -1.35 -2.60 14.61
CA ILE A 147 -1.30 -3.80 13.75
C ILE A 147 -0.55 -4.92 14.46
N PHE A 148 0.58 -4.60 15.10
CA PHE A 148 1.36 -5.57 15.85
C PHE A 148 0.57 -6.16 17.03
N CYS A 149 -0.05 -5.31 17.86
CA CYS A 149 -0.85 -5.77 19.01
C CYS A 149 -2.05 -6.62 18.58
N LEU A 150 -2.76 -6.20 17.51
CA LEU A 150 -3.89 -6.97 16.97
C LEU A 150 -3.43 -8.33 16.42
N GLY A 151 -2.31 -8.35 15.71
CA GLY A 151 -1.75 -9.58 15.17
C GLY A 151 -1.28 -10.56 16.25
N GLN A 152 -0.66 -10.07 17.32
CA GLN A 152 -0.31 -10.91 18.48
C GLN A 152 -1.54 -11.52 19.14
N ALA A 153 -2.60 -10.73 19.34
CA ALA A 153 -3.84 -11.23 19.92
C ALA A 153 -4.50 -12.35 19.09
N LEU A 154 -4.36 -12.32 17.75
CA LEU A 154 -4.84 -13.38 16.87
C LEU A 154 -4.02 -14.68 17.00
N VAL A 155 -2.72 -14.58 17.29
CA VAL A 155 -1.86 -15.76 17.49
C VAL A 155 -2.12 -16.40 18.86
N GLU A 156 -2.32 -15.59 19.90
CA GLU A 156 -2.57 -16.07 21.25
C GLU A 156 -3.96 -16.65 21.46
N ARG A 157 -4.93 -16.33 20.59
CA ARG A 157 -6.32 -16.81 20.64
C ARG A 157 -6.75 -17.38 19.28
N PRO A 158 -6.27 -18.56 18.88
CA PRO A 158 -6.61 -19.16 17.58
C PRO A 158 -8.09 -19.56 17.43
N ASP A 159 -8.88 -19.59 18.50
CA ASP A 159 -10.22 -20.21 18.51
C ASP A 159 -11.38 -19.24 18.19
N PHE A 160 -11.16 -17.99 17.78
CA PHE A 160 -12.24 -17.05 17.46
C PHE A 160 -12.43 -16.79 15.95
N GLY A 161 -12.15 -17.79 15.11
CA GLY A 161 -12.28 -17.73 13.65
C GLY A 161 -13.10 -18.88 13.08
N SER A 162 -14.38 -19.00 13.48
CA SER A 162 -15.34 -19.88 12.81
C SER A 162 -16.59 -19.12 12.46
#